data_c8be0f9321503581975f39211c21a84d
#
_entry.id   c8be0f9321503581975f39211c21a84d
#
_cell.length_a   1.000
_cell.length_b   1.000
_cell.length_c   1.000
_cell.angle_alpha   90.00
_cell.angle_beta   90.00
_cell.angle_gamma   90.00
#
_symmetry.space_group_name_H-M   'P 1'
#
loop_
_entity.id
_entity.type
_entity.pdbx_description
1 polymer ?
#
loop_
_entity_poly.entity_id
_entity_poly.type
_entity_poly.pdbx_seq_one_letter_code
_entity_poly.pdbx_strand_id
1 'polypeptide(L)'
;VTYTAEELAKADGTISMDFLWATDTEAALSDFSMTFLNNSTEICTNDAFTNIPIRRNYRTNVSGNLLTKQGTFNVTIDPEFEQPDLNDYPELRAALANGGSVALSEDVTISAPLVVESGKTVEIDLNGHDIINTTSLPDTDPRYGNTTVFEVKGDATLNIKGDGDVKAIGTNLNEDGYRMAVYAYGDAQVNIYGGNFSNDQDYNNHQAQLDLIYADQNAVINIYGGTFESKSANDRGYWVLNLKDGSNAAINVYGGTFVNFDPSNSMTENPVKNFVVATSTTVKVSEDPQPNGSYEVVPEGGVVSVPIEVNDAESLIEALSNPVVANIEVASSIDLSEKSAEELTFEEYKTIDIKEGVTIRLGQTNCLTAEKGLTLTGKGTIDNTSEDNSDLGNGYQKSLIHVKGGECIIDGVTLVNDPKYHWHGSSYNSAAIAYWNDADVTIKNARIISGEFTVCGMGRDVANGEISLVDSYFESTSSNKDNGVHWAYAMRLYGSKIRIDNCEVKGIQGGISIEGCQDAVINGGKYYTENTPGQKDAFYALYITNGARVTIMDGAFSAANDWSGLQIGGTSAVVSGDNDADLPAGNVILRGGKFSGKAYNHVTKAIYEPVESYKWQAIEDDPAGLKWEVVAE
;
A
#
# COMPACT_ATOMS: atom_id res chain seq x y z
N VAL A 1 25.03 -53.75 -2.80
CA VAL A 1 24.99 -52.41 -3.44
C VAL A 1 26.42 -52.07 -3.85
N THR A 2 26.62 -51.48 -5.02
CA THR A 2 27.94 -51.07 -5.53
C THR A 2 27.92 -49.54 -5.71
N TYR A 3 28.87 -48.87 -5.12
CA TYR A 3 29.00 -47.42 -5.21
C TYR A 3 30.28 -47.04 -5.94
N THR A 4 30.24 -46.04 -6.75
CA THR A 4 31.40 -45.36 -7.29
C THR A 4 32.04 -44.43 -6.25
N ALA A 5 33.30 -44.08 -6.43
CA ALA A 5 33.96 -43.13 -5.53
C ALA A 5 33.28 -41.73 -5.57
N GLU A 6 32.64 -41.38 -6.69
CA GLU A 6 31.91 -40.14 -6.84
C GLU A 6 30.57 -40.13 -6.11
N GLU A 7 29.88 -41.27 -6.10
CA GLU A 7 28.65 -41.45 -5.33
C GLU A 7 28.92 -41.44 -3.81
N LEU A 8 29.99 -42.09 -3.37
CA LEU A 8 30.41 -42.06 -1.96
C LEU A 8 30.84 -40.64 -1.52
N ALA A 9 31.39 -39.84 -2.42
CA ALA A 9 31.78 -38.47 -2.11
C ALA A 9 30.59 -37.50 -2.03
N LYS A 10 29.48 -37.83 -2.67
CA LYS A 10 28.21 -37.05 -2.63
C LYS A 10 27.26 -37.55 -1.56
N ALA A 11 27.46 -38.75 -1.05
CA ALA A 11 26.63 -39.30 0.01
C ALA A 11 26.85 -38.54 1.32
N ASP A 12 25.78 -38.18 1.99
CA ASP A 12 25.76 -37.58 3.34
C ASP A 12 26.30 -38.48 4.46
N GLY A 13 27.01 -39.49 4.09
CA GLY A 13 27.51 -40.56 4.97
C GLY A 13 26.65 -41.82 4.96
N THR A 14 25.53 -41.86 4.26
CA THR A 14 24.68 -43.04 4.13
C THR A 14 25.30 -44.01 3.13
N ILE A 15 25.58 -45.23 3.59
CA ILE A 15 26.24 -46.28 2.78
C ILE A 15 25.22 -47.23 2.14
N SER A 16 24.14 -47.55 2.83
CA SER A 16 23.08 -48.42 2.31
C SER A 16 21.78 -48.15 3.04
N MET A 17 20.67 -48.32 2.33
CA MET A 17 19.34 -48.32 2.89
C MET A 17 18.57 -49.50 2.33
N ASP A 18 18.01 -50.31 3.21
CA ASP A 18 17.22 -51.51 2.87
C ASP A 18 15.90 -51.52 3.63
N PHE A 19 14.85 -52.03 2.99
CA PHE A 19 13.51 -52.13 3.56
C PHE A 19 13.28 -53.56 4.08
N LEU A 20 12.88 -53.67 5.34
CA LEU A 20 12.60 -54.94 5.99
C LEU A 20 11.13 -55.01 6.42
N TRP A 21 10.51 -56.18 6.26
CA TRP A 21 9.18 -56.40 6.81
C TRP A 21 9.27 -56.58 8.34
N ALA A 22 8.61 -55.71 9.07
CA ALA A 22 8.54 -55.77 10.53
C ALA A 22 7.08 -55.71 11.01
N THR A 23 6.86 -56.16 12.23
CA THR A 23 5.57 -56.06 12.93
C THR A 23 5.44 -54.72 13.66
N ASP A 24 4.23 -54.39 14.11
CA ASP A 24 3.98 -53.20 14.92
C ASP A 24 4.67 -53.25 16.30
N THR A 25 5.09 -54.43 16.70
CA THR A 25 5.88 -54.66 17.93
C THR A 25 7.35 -54.63 17.56
N GLU A 26 8.16 -53.90 18.34
CA GLU A 26 9.61 -53.90 18.17
C GLU A 26 10.17 -55.33 18.25
N ALA A 27 10.99 -55.67 17.29
CA ALA A 27 11.74 -56.94 17.21
C ALA A 27 13.22 -56.60 17.03
N ALA A 28 14.10 -57.59 17.23
CA ALA A 28 15.53 -57.42 17.02
C ALA A 28 16.03 -58.37 15.94
N LEU A 29 16.84 -57.86 15.02
CA LEU A 29 17.63 -58.69 14.11
C LEU A 29 18.84 -59.23 14.90
N SER A 30 18.94 -60.55 14.99
CA SER A 30 20.02 -61.25 15.76
C SER A 30 21.24 -61.57 14.91
N ASP A 31 21.07 -61.69 13.61
CA ASP A 31 22.12 -62.18 12.68
C ASP A 31 22.28 -61.21 11.50
N PHE A 32 22.77 -59.99 11.78
CA PHE A 32 23.05 -59.00 10.76
C PHE A 32 24.55 -58.83 10.58
N SER A 33 25.03 -58.88 9.35
CA SER A 33 26.42 -58.59 9.02
C SER A 33 26.54 -57.74 7.76
N MET A 34 27.55 -56.90 7.71
CA MET A 34 27.91 -56.09 6.54
C MET A 34 29.30 -56.47 6.04
N THR A 35 29.41 -56.86 4.77
CA THR A 35 30.69 -57.15 4.12
C THR A 35 30.98 -56.05 3.10
N PHE A 36 32.09 -55.38 3.23
CA PHE A 36 32.57 -54.36 2.33
C PHE A 36 33.59 -54.98 1.37
N LEU A 37 33.38 -54.78 0.07
CA LEU A 37 34.21 -55.33 -1.00
C LEU A 37 34.79 -54.18 -1.86
N ASN A 38 36.04 -54.35 -2.29
CA ASN A 38 36.64 -53.55 -3.37
C ASN A 38 36.87 -54.47 -4.57
N ASN A 39 36.11 -54.33 -5.63
CA ASN A 39 36.17 -55.14 -6.84
C ASN A 39 36.20 -56.66 -6.52
N SER A 40 35.28 -57.15 -5.71
CA SER A 40 35.17 -58.55 -5.27
C SER A 40 36.22 -59.01 -4.24
N THR A 41 37.10 -58.14 -3.79
CA THR A 41 38.03 -58.44 -2.70
C THR A 41 37.46 -57.92 -1.39
N GLU A 42 37.28 -58.78 -0.41
CA GLU A 42 36.78 -58.36 0.90
C GLU A 42 37.78 -57.43 1.59
N ILE A 43 37.27 -56.23 1.95
CA ILE A 43 38.00 -55.26 2.76
C ILE A 43 37.76 -55.54 4.23
N CYS A 44 36.50 -55.74 4.61
CA CYS A 44 36.06 -55.92 5.97
C CYS A 44 34.69 -56.57 5.99
N THR A 45 34.52 -57.57 6.89
CA THR A 45 33.19 -58.01 7.30
C THR A 45 32.96 -57.57 8.74
N ASN A 46 31.88 -56.87 8.97
CA ASN A 46 31.44 -56.46 10.28
C ASN A 46 30.23 -57.32 10.68
N ASP A 47 30.41 -58.16 11.68
CA ASP A 47 29.44 -59.09 12.26
C ASP A 47 29.14 -58.75 13.74
N ALA A 48 29.61 -57.62 14.22
CA ALA A 48 29.43 -57.19 15.61
C ALA A 48 28.05 -56.61 15.93
N PHE A 49 27.18 -56.53 14.92
CA PHE A 49 25.81 -56.02 15.10
C PHE A 49 24.98 -57.07 15.86
N THR A 50 24.57 -56.71 17.06
CA THR A 50 23.67 -57.51 17.88
C THR A 50 22.43 -56.73 18.22
N ASN A 51 21.26 -57.38 18.11
CA ASN A 51 19.99 -56.83 18.54
C ASN A 51 19.64 -55.46 17.85
N ILE A 52 19.78 -55.40 16.54
CA ILE A 52 19.32 -54.21 15.78
C ILE A 52 17.80 -54.16 15.89
N PRO A 53 17.24 -53.13 16.53
CA PRO A 53 15.79 -52.99 16.66
C PRO A 53 15.16 -52.71 15.32
N ILE A 54 14.06 -53.38 15.00
CA ILE A 54 13.22 -53.13 13.84
C ILE A 54 11.76 -53.08 14.27
N ARG A 55 11.02 -52.17 13.70
CA ARG A 55 9.59 -52.00 13.91
C ARG A 55 8.92 -51.49 12.64
N ARG A 56 7.68 -51.88 12.42
CA ARG A 56 6.91 -51.37 11.28
C ARG A 56 6.79 -49.88 11.35
N ASN A 57 6.99 -49.19 10.22
CA ASN A 57 6.97 -47.73 10.08
C ASN A 57 8.04 -47.00 10.90
N TYR A 58 9.13 -47.66 11.25
CA TYR A 58 10.28 -47.03 11.89
C TYR A 58 11.52 -47.20 11.03
N ARG A 59 12.41 -46.24 11.07
CA ARG A 59 13.74 -46.32 10.48
C ARG A 59 14.75 -46.67 11.57
N THR A 60 15.52 -47.72 11.34
CA THR A 60 16.65 -48.03 12.20
C THR A 60 17.92 -47.50 11.57
N ASN A 61 18.57 -46.56 12.21
CA ASN A 61 19.84 -46.00 11.78
C ASN A 61 20.99 -46.74 12.49
N VAL A 62 21.92 -47.27 11.70
CA VAL A 62 23.16 -47.85 12.18
C VAL A 62 24.30 -46.93 11.75
N SER A 63 24.88 -46.22 12.68
CA SER A 63 25.92 -45.21 12.40
C SER A 63 27.20 -45.54 13.19
N GLY A 64 28.33 -45.18 12.61
CA GLY A 64 29.64 -45.38 13.24
C GLY A 64 30.72 -45.70 12.21
N ASN A 65 31.85 -46.18 12.71
CA ASN A 65 32.95 -46.59 11.84
C ASN A 65 32.74 -48.01 11.32
N LEU A 66 31.94 -48.17 10.28
CA LEU A 66 31.50 -49.45 9.73
C LEU A 66 32.61 -50.23 9.01
N LEU A 67 33.70 -49.57 8.60
CA LEU A 67 34.81 -50.18 7.85
C LEU A 67 35.89 -50.83 8.72
N THR A 68 35.70 -50.92 10.04
CA THR A 68 36.64 -51.52 10.96
C THR A 68 35.95 -52.57 11.84
N LYS A 69 36.62 -53.71 12.12
CA LYS A 69 36.09 -54.80 12.96
C LYS A 69 35.89 -54.42 14.44
N GLN A 70 36.36 -53.26 14.88
CA GLN A 70 36.33 -52.82 16.28
C GLN A 70 35.63 -51.47 16.48
N GLY A 71 34.69 -51.13 15.60
CA GLY A 71 33.95 -49.89 15.73
C GLY A 71 32.88 -49.91 16.83
N THR A 72 32.70 -48.78 17.52
CA THR A 72 31.50 -48.55 18.30
C THR A 72 30.39 -48.09 17.38
N PHE A 73 29.23 -48.71 17.41
CA PHE A 73 28.07 -48.33 16.61
C PHE A 73 27.04 -47.68 17.49
N ASN A 74 26.40 -46.67 16.97
CA ASN A 74 25.16 -46.18 17.49
C ASN A 74 24.03 -46.76 16.66
N VAL A 75 23.05 -47.35 17.34
CA VAL A 75 21.81 -47.80 16.70
C VAL A 75 20.68 -46.99 17.32
N THR A 76 19.99 -46.25 16.48
CA THR A 76 18.80 -45.54 16.88
C THR A 76 17.63 -46.02 16.05
N ILE A 77 16.45 -46.08 16.66
CA ILE A 77 15.22 -46.40 15.98
C ILE A 77 14.34 -45.14 16.04
N ASP A 78 14.10 -44.57 14.89
CA ASP A 78 13.35 -43.34 14.76
C ASP A 78 12.01 -43.61 14.09
N PRO A 79 10.92 -42.97 14.52
CA PRO A 79 9.61 -43.10 13.90
C PRO A 79 9.52 -42.33 12.57
N GLU A 80 10.56 -42.34 11.76
CA GLU A 80 10.73 -41.48 10.59
C GLU A 80 9.76 -41.73 9.44
N PHE A 81 9.02 -42.83 9.44
CA PHE A 81 7.95 -42.97 8.46
C PHE A 81 6.69 -42.12 8.78
N GLU A 82 6.67 -41.45 9.93
CA GLU A 82 5.68 -40.45 10.27
C GLU A 82 6.10 -39.04 9.81
N GLN A 83 7.37 -38.86 9.43
CA GLN A 83 7.91 -37.61 8.85
C GLN A 83 8.12 -37.79 7.34
N PRO A 84 8.05 -36.73 6.54
CA PRO A 84 8.44 -36.76 5.14
C PRO A 84 9.93 -37.08 5.00
N ASP A 85 10.34 -37.56 3.83
CA ASP A 85 11.76 -37.72 3.52
C ASP A 85 12.40 -36.32 3.39
N LEU A 86 13.16 -35.92 4.40
CA LEU A 86 13.85 -34.64 4.48
C LEU A 86 15.36 -34.80 4.28
N ASN A 87 15.81 -35.83 3.56
CA ASN A 87 17.23 -36.01 3.29
C ASN A 87 17.85 -34.87 2.49
N ASP A 88 17.06 -34.25 1.61
CA ASP A 88 17.47 -33.08 0.84
C ASP A 88 17.41 -31.78 1.66
N TYR A 89 16.80 -31.80 2.85
CA TYR A 89 16.61 -30.64 3.74
C TYR A 89 17.18 -30.90 5.15
N PRO A 90 18.49 -31.11 5.28
CA PRO A 90 19.09 -31.59 6.52
C PRO A 90 18.95 -30.64 7.70
N GLU A 91 18.89 -29.33 7.44
CA GLU A 91 18.73 -28.33 8.49
C GLU A 91 17.30 -28.30 9.04
N LEU A 92 16.29 -28.40 8.14
CA LEU A 92 14.89 -28.52 8.54
C LEU A 92 14.66 -29.81 9.32
N ARG A 93 15.21 -30.93 8.83
CA ARG A 93 15.17 -32.21 9.54
C ARG A 93 15.79 -32.13 10.95
N ALA A 94 16.93 -31.47 11.06
CA ALA A 94 17.60 -31.30 12.35
C ALA A 94 16.76 -30.42 13.31
N ALA A 95 16.14 -29.36 12.83
CA ALA A 95 15.28 -28.52 13.64
C ALA A 95 14.04 -29.25 14.13
N LEU A 96 13.37 -30.02 13.28
CA LEU A 96 12.22 -30.84 13.69
C LEU A 96 12.61 -31.95 14.69
N ALA A 97 13.74 -32.64 14.46
CA ALA A 97 14.19 -33.72 15.33
C ALA A 97 14.69 -33.26 16.69
N ASN A 98 15.38 -32.14 16.78
CA ASN A 98 16.08 -31.71 17.99
C ASN A 98 15.46 -30.46 18.65
N GLY A 99 14.56 -29.75 17.95
CA GLY A 99 14.21 -28.39 18.24
C GLY A 99 15.25 -27.39 17.73
N GLY A 100 14.93 -26.11 17.74
CA GLY A 100 15.80 -25.03 17.29
C GLY A 100 15.23 -24.27 16.10
N SER A 101 16.07 -23.44 15.46
CA SER A 101 15.66 -22.54 14.39
C SER A 101 16.28 -22.95 13.06
N VAL A 102 15.52 -22.79 11.98
CA VAL A 102 15.97 -22.95 10.60
C VAL A 102 15.45 -21.79 9.75
N ALA A 103 16.31 -21.25 8.87
CA ALA A 103 15.89 -20.40 7.76
C ALA A 103 15.99 -21.23 6.49
N LEU A 104 14.91 -21.25 5.70
CA LEU A 104 14.93 -22.01 4.44
C LEU A 104 15.90 -21.37 3.44
N SER A 105 16.58 -22.20 2.67
CA SER A 105 17.48 -21.79 1.59
C SER A 105 16.99 -22.19 0.21
N GLU A 106 15.89 -22.96 0.16
CA GLU A 106 15.24 -23.46 -1.05
C GLU A 106 13.81 -23.88 -0.73
N ASP A 107 13.00 -24.08 -1.77
CA ASP A 107 11.62 -24.54 -1.63
C ASP A 107 11.60 -26.01 -1.18
N VAL A 108 10.68 -26.31 -0.26
CA VAL A 108 10.55 -27.63 0.37
C VAL A 108 9.27 -28.30 -0.14
N THR A 109 9.43 -29.42 -0.85
CA THR A 109 8.29 -30.27 -1.25
C THR A 109 8.25 -31.51 -0.38
N ILE A 110 7.12 -31.73 0.28
CA ILE A 110 6.93 -32.85 1.20
C ILE A 110 5.78 -33.77 0.75
N SER A 111 5.85 -35.02 1.17
CA SER A 111 4.86 -36.07 0.89
C SER A 111 4.22 -36.65 2.16
N ALA A 112 4.45 -36.01 3.29
CA ALA A 112 3.83 -36.30 4.59
C ALA A 112 3.93 -35.05 5.45
N PRO A 113 3.15 -34.90 6.54
CA PRO A 113 3.22 -33.74 7.43
C PRO A 113 4.58 -33.55 8.07
N LEU A 114 4.99 -32.30 8.25
CA LEU A 114 6.08 -31.90 9.14
C LEU A 114 5.59 -31.96 10.59
N VAL A 115 6.02 -32.95 11.33
CA VAL A 115 5.55 -33.17 12.71
C VAL A 115 6.48 -32.50 13.70
N VAL A 116 5.92 -31.61 14.54
CA VAL A 116 6.63 -31.05 15.70
C VAL A 116 6.21 -31.82 16.93
N GLU A 117 7.12 -32.69 17.40
CA GLU A 117 6.89 -33.62 18.51
C GLU A 117 6.83 -32.89 19.85
N SER A 118 6.07 -33.48 20.78
CA SER A 118 5.96 -33.02 22.18
C SER A 118 7.32 -32.70 22.81
N GLY A 119 7.41 -31.61 23.55
CA GLY A 119 8.63 -31.13 24.19
C GLY A 119 9.62 -30.42 23.28
N LYS A 120 9.29 -30.22 22.01
CA LYS A 120 10.13 -29.50 21.05
C LYS A 120 9.65 -28.07 20.86
N THR A 121 10.62 -27.18 20.68
CA THR A 121 10.38 -25.81 20.16
C THR A 121 11.11 -25.66 18.85
N VAL A 122 10.37 -25.43 17.79
CA VAL A 122 10.89 -25.26 16.43
C VAL A 122 10.54 -23.87 15.92
N GLU A 123 11.50 -23.18 15.32
CA GLU A 123 11.30 -21.92 14.61
C GLU A 123 11.67 -22.11 13.14
N ILE A 124 10.76 -21.78 12.24
CA ILE A 124 10.95 -21.82 10.79
C ILE A 124 10.83 -20.42 10.24
N ASP A 125 11.90 -19.92 9.64
CA ASP A 125 11.91 -18.72 8.81
C ASP A 125 11.79 -19.18 7.34
N LEU A 126 10.67 -18.85 6.73
CA LEU A 126 10.40 -19.18 5.32
C LEU A 126 11.39 -18.51 4.37
N ASN A 127 11.89 -17.31 4.74
CA ASN A 127 12.96 -16.60 4.01
C ASN A 127 12.73 -16.48 2.50
N GLY A 128 11.47 -16.34 2.07
CA GLY A 128 11.07 -16.23 0.66
C GLY A 128 10.89 -17.58 -0.06
N HIS A 129 10.95 -18.71 0.67
CA HIS A 129 10.81 -20.05 0.13
C HIS A 129 9.51 -20.72 0.56
N ASP A 130 9.04 -21.65 -0.25
CA ASP A 130 7.77 -22.34 -0.09
C ASP A 130 7.92 -23.68 0.64
N ILE A 131 6.89 -24.06 1.42
CA ILE A 131 6.71 -25.43 1.92
C ILE A 131 5.41 -25.96 1.34
N ILE A 132 5.51 -26.99 0.51
CA ILE A 132 4.37 -27.53 -0.23
C ILE A 132 4.20 -29.01 0.10
N ASN A 133 3.06 -29.37 0.70
CA ASN A 133 2.68 -30.78 0.87
C ASN A 133 1.87 -31.23 -0.35
N THR A 134 2.44 -32.17 -1.11
CA THR A 134 1.82 -32.76 -2.31
C THR A 134 1.30 -34.17 -2.08
N THR A 135 1.04 -34.54 -0.83
CA THR A 135 0.62 -35.90 -0.47
C THR A 135 -0.61 -36.35 -1.26
N SER A 136 -0.48 -37.51 -1.90
CA SER A 136 -1.59 -38.23 -2.51
C SER A 136 -1.64 -39.63 -1.92
N LEU A 137 -2.55 -39.85 -0.98
CA LEU A 137 -2.72 -41.14 -0.35
C LEU A 137 -3.98 -41.83 -0.89
N PRO A 138 -3.96 -43.11 -1.17
CA PRO A 138 -5.17 -43.86 -1.52
C PRO A 138 -6.12 -43.94 -0.31
N ASP A 139 -7.41 -44.04 -0.55
CA ASP A 139 -8.46 -44.21 0.46
C ASP A 139 -8.31 -45.41 1.40
N THR A 140 -7.48 -46.34 1.01
CA THR A 140 -7.13 -47.52 1.81
C THR A 140 -5.97 -47.28 2.78
N ASP A 141 -5.28 -46.13 2.69
CA ASP A 141 -4.21 -45.77 3.61
C ASP A 141 -4.81 -45.25 4.93
N PRO A 142 -4.39 -45.79 6.11
CA PRO A 142 -4.90 -45.31 7.40
C PRO A 142 -4.54 -43.85 7.73
N ARG A 143 -3.59 -43.26 6.99
CA ARG A 143 -3.25 -41.81 7.06
C ARG A 143 -4.04 -40.98 6.05
N TYR A 144 -4.94 -41.63 5.35
CA TYR A 144 -5.81 -41.03 4.38
C TYR A 144 -6.51 -39.81 4.97
N GLY A 145 -6.42 -38.71 4.26
CA GLY A 145 -6.92 -37.44 4.74
C GLY A 145 -5.95 -36.56 5.52
N ASN A 146 -4.80 -37.06 5.93
CA ASN A 146 -3.81 -36.23 6.60
C ASN A 146 -2.78 -35.66 5.59
N THR A 147 -3.18 -34.59 4.91
CA THR A 147 -2.32 -33.82 4.00
C THR A 147 -1.91 -32.49 4.62
N THR A 148 -1.88 -32.41 5.93
CA THR A 148 -1.47 -31.26 6.71
C THR A 148 0.00 -30.92 6.42
N VAL A 149 0.33 -29.63 6.31
CA VAL A 149 1.74 -29.22 6.19
C VAL A 149 2.44 -29.34 7.54
N PHE A 150 1.90 -28.71 8.57
CA PHE A 150 2.43 -28.77 9.93
C PHE A 150 1.48 -29.46 10.89
N GLU A 151 1.94 -30.53 11.52
CA GLU A 151 1.26 -31.18 12.64
C GLU A 151 2.04 -30.88 13.93
N VAL A 152 1.40 -30.19 14.88
CA VAL A 152 2.03 -29.77 16.15
C VAL A 152 1.30 -30.43 17.31
N LYS A 153 1.99 -31.25 18.08
CA LYS A 153 1.34 -32.09 19.07
C LYS A 153 1.94 -32.07 20.49
N GLY A 154 1.13 -32.46 21.45
CA GLY A 154 1.52 -32.47 22.87
C GLY A 154 1.74 -31.07 23.40
N ASP A 155 2.90 -30.81 24.01
CA ASP A 155 3.34 -29.50 24.51
C ASP A 155 4.38 -28.81 23.59
N ALA A 156 4.35 -29.16 22.31
CA ALA A 156 5.26 -28.59 21.32
C ALA A 156 4.98 -27.12 21.03
N THR A 157 6.02 -26.39 20.60
CA THR A 157 5.90 -25.02 20.12
C THR A 157 6.45 -24.90 18.70
N LEU A 158 5.66 -24.33 17.79
CA LEU A 158 6.06 -23.98 16.43
C LEU A 158 5.95 -22.47 16.22
N ASN A 159 7.04 -21.84 15.77
CA ASN A 159 7.06 -20.45 15.34
C ASN A 159 7.34 -20.40 13.84
N ILE A 160 6.49 -19.68 13.07
CA ILE A 160 6.62 -19.50 11.63
C ILE A 160 6.76 -18.01 11.34
N LYS A 161 7.75 -17.62 10.55
CA LYS A 161 7.99 -16.24 10.15
C LYS A 161 8.56 -16.13 8.73
N GLY A 162 8.73 -14.91 8.24
CA GLY A 162 9.24 -14.64 6.90
C GLY A 162 8.17 -14.73 5.82
N ASP A 163 8.55 -14.37 4.60
CA ASP A 163 7.71 -14.46 3.41
C ASP A 163 7.92 -15.84 2.77
N GLY A 164 6.89 -16.39 2.16
CA GLY A 164 6.89 -17.70 1.49
C GLY A 164 5.52 -18.34 1.63
N ASP A 165 5.27 -19.36 0.83
CA ASP A 165 3.99 -20.03 0.79
C ASP A 165 4.02 -21.33 1.62
N VAL A 166 2.97 -21.57 2.40
CA VAL A 166 2.70 -22.82 3.12
C VAL A 166 1.44 -23.43 2.53
N LYS A 167 1.60 -24.43 1.66
CA LYS A 167 0.49 -24.99 0.86
C LYS A 167 0.24 -26.45 1.12
N ALA A 168 -1.03 -26.79 1.38
CA ALA A 168 -1.53 -28.16 1.37
C ALA A 168 -2.20 -28.47 0.04
N ILE A 169 -1.46 -29.06 -0.91
CA ILE A 169 -1.94 -29.41 -2.25
C ILE A 169 -2.12 -30.93 -2.34
N GLY A 170 -3.35 -31.41 -2.21
CA GLY A 170 -3.58 -32.82 -2.46
C GLY A 170 -4.01 -33.09 -3.90
N THR A 171 -3.57 -34.16 -4.48
CA THR A 171 -3.90 -34.58 -5.84
C THR A 171 -5.14 -35.46 -5.94
N ASN A 172 -5.65 -35.97 -4.84
CA ASN A 172 -6.82 -36.83 -4.84
C ASN A 172 -8.10 -36.02 -4.57
N LEU A 173 -8.79 -35.68 -5.65
CA LEU A 173 -9.95 -34.77 -5.67
C LEU A 173 -11.28 -35.40 -5.20
N ASN A 174 -11.29 -36.68 -4.86
CA ASN A 174 -12.55 -37.41 -4.65
C ASN A 174 -12.86 -37.73 -3.19
N GLU A 175 -12.07 -37.24 -2.23
CA GLU A 175 -12.10 -37.85 -0.91
C GLU A 175 -12.02 -36.84 0.25
N ASP A 176 -12.64 -37.19 1.37
CA ASP A 176 -12.78 -36.42 2.61
C ASP A 176 -11.44 -36.24 3.36
N GLY A 177 -10.45 -35.64 2.70
CA GLY A 177 -9.12 -35.43 3.28
C GLY A 177 -8.98 -34.05 3.93
N TYR A 178 -8.41 -34.03 5.11
CA TYR A 178 -8.03 -32.79 5.79
C TYR A 178 -6.79 -32.19 5.12
N ARG A 179 -6.91 -30.99 4.59
CA ARG A 179 -5.81 -30.27 3.90
C ARG A 179 -5.47 -28.99 4.62
N MET A 180 -5.02 -29.16 5.83
CA MET A 180 -4.66 -28.05 6.71
C MET A 180 -3.24 -27.57 6.43
N ALA A 181 -3.03 -26.26 6.44
CA ALA A 181 -1.67 -25.76 6.53
C ALA A 181 -1.09 -26.00 7.93
N VAL A 182 -1.92 -25.84 8.97
CA VAL A 182 -1.53 -26.08 10.36
C VAL A 182 -2.63 -26.85 11.10
N TYR A 183 -2.23 -27.96 11.73
CA TYR A 183 -3.03 -28.69 12.71
C TYR A 183 -2.30 -28.74 14.05
N ALA A 184 -2.90 -28.19 15.09
CA ALA A 184 -2.34 -28.20 16.44
C ALA A 184 -3.29 -28.91 17.42
N TYR A 185 -2.75 -29.79 18.26
CA TYR A 185 -3.52 -30.49 19.28
C TYR A 185 -2.69 -30.85 20.54
N GLY A 186 -3.35 -31.28 21.59
CA GLY A 186 -2.74 -31.41 22.91
C GLY A 186 -2.67 -30.06 23.60
N ASP A 187 -1.53 -29.75 24.19
CA ASP A 187 -1.20 -28.45 24.79
C ASP A 187 -0.27 -27.63 23.85
N ALA A 188 -0.33 -27.91 22.54
CA ALA A 188 0.56 -27.34 21.55
C ALA A 188 0.38 -25.82 21.42
N GLN A 189 1.47 -25.14 21.11
CA GLN A 189 1.48 -23.69 20.82
C GLN A 189 2.02 -23.43 19.43
N VAL A 190 1.29 -22.64 18.63
CA VAL A 190 1.75 -22.19 17.32
C VAL A 190 1.70 -20.66 17.26
N ASN A 191 2.79 -20.05 16.80
CA ASN A 191 2.87 -18.60 16.61
C ASN A 191 3.22 -18.32 15.15
N ILE A 192 2.35 -17.59 14.45
CA ILE A 192 2.49 -17.24 13.03
C ILE A 192 2.74 -15.75 12.93
N TYR A 193 3.93 -15.37 12.46
CA TYR A 193 4.35 -13.97 12.29
C TYR A 193 4.34 -13.51 10.82
N GLY A 194 4.29 -14.44 9.85
CA GLY A 194 4.29 -14.16 8.42
C GLY A 194 4.05 -15.41 7.59
N GLY A 195 4.14 -15.29 6.26
CA GLY A 195 3.88 -16.36 5.29
C GLY A 195 2.48 -16.33 4.69
N ASN A 196 2.30 -17.01 3.55
CA ASN A 196 1.02 -17.15 2.87
C ASN A 196 0.53 -18.59 3.02
N PHE A 197 -0.55 -18.76 3.73
CA PHE A 197 -1.12 -20.08 4.03
C PHE A 197 -2.30 -20.35 3.10
N SER A 198 -2.25 -21.48 2.38
CA SER A 198 -3.36 -21.86 1.51
C SER A 198 -3.53 -23.38 1.41
N ASN A 199 -4.76 -23.80 1.16
CA ASN A 199 -5.07 -25.11 0.64
C ASN A 199 -5.55 -24.94 -0.79
N ASP A 200 -4.89 -25.59 -1.73
CA ASP A 200 -5.26 -25.51 -3.14
C ASP A 200 -6.21 -26.63 -3.49
N GLN A 201 -7.49 -26.29 -3.69
CA GLN A 201 -8.48 -27.24 -4.12
C GLN A 201 -9.57 -26.66 -4.97
N ASP A 202 -9.58 -27.10 -6.18
CA ASP A 202 -10.75 -27.10 -7.06
C ASP A 202 -11.59 -28.35 -6.74
N TYR A 203 -12.33 -28.31 -5.62
CA TYR A 203 -13.09 -29.46 -5.16
C TYR A 203 -14.58 -29.30 -5.42
N ASN A 204 -15.09 -30.13 -6.34
CA ASN A 204 -16.51 -30.16 -6.72
C ASN A 204 -17.38 -31.09 -5.85
N ASN A 205 -16.86 -31.67 -4.77
CA ASN A 205 -17.61 -32.63 -3.98
C ASN A 205 -17.90 -32.11 -2.56
N HIS A 206 -19.12 -32.22 -2.15
CA HIS A 206 -19.82 -31.51 -1.09
C HIS A 206 -19.50 -31.87 0.37
N GLN A 207 -18.44 -32.63 0.66
CA GLN A 207 -18.24 -33.16 2.01
C GLN A 207 -16.88 -32.90 2.65
N ALA A 208 -15.90 -32.38 1.92
CA ALA A 208 -14.62 -32.10 2.52
C ALA A 208 -14.65 -30.81 3.36
N GLN A 209 -14.38 -30.95 4.62
CA GLN A 209 -14.11 -29.85 5.53
C GLN A 209 -12.68 -29.39 5.26
N LEU A 210 -12.53 -28.21 4.68
CA LEU A 210 -11.23 -27.71 4.29
C LEU A 210 -10.77 -26.64 5.26
N ASP A 211 -10.48 -27.08 6.46
CA ASP A 211 -9.84 -26.26 7.47
C ASP A 211 -8.44 -25.87 6.99
N LEU A 212 -8.08 -24.62 7.11
CA LEU A 212 -6.72 -24.19 6.79
C LEU A 212 -5.85 -24.18 8.04
N ILE A 213 -6.33 -23.54 9.10
CA ILE A 213 -5.69 -23.46 10.42
C ILE A 213 -6.67 -24.08 11.43
N TYR A 214 -6.28 -25.20 12.01
CA TYR A 214 -7.15 -26.00 12.87
C TYR A 214 -6.52 -26.28 14.23
N ALA A 215 -7.29 -26.10 15.29
CA ALA A 215 -6.84 -26.40 16.64
C ALA A 215 -7.82 -27.30 17.40
N ASP A 216 -7.28 -28.27 18.15
CA ASP A 216 -8.01 -29.25 18.95
C ASP A 216 -7.45 -29.34 20.38
N GLN A 217 -8.21 -29.94 21.28
CA GLN A 217 -7.91 -30.17 22.70
C GLN A 217 -7.65 -28.85 23.46
N ASN A 218 -6.42 -28.54 23.85
CA ASN A 218 -6.04 -27.32 24.54
C ASN A 218 -5.04 -26.48 23.72
N ALA A 219 -4.86 -26.79 22.45
CA ALA A 219 -3.87 -26.10 21.61
C ALA A 219 -4.20 -24.60 21.46
N VAL A 220 -3.16 -23.80 21.37
CA VAL A 220 -3.28 -22.35 21.18
C VAL A 220 -2.51 -21.94 19.92
N ILE A 221 -3.21 -21.28 19.01
CA ILE A 221 -2.61 -20.70 17.80
C ILE A 221 -2.72 -19.18 17.88
N ASN A 222 -1.59 -18.47 17.80
CA ASN A 222 -1.52 -17.02 17.78
C ASN A 222 -1.08 -16.56 16.39
N ILE A 223 -1.86 -15.68 15.76
CA ILE A 223 -1.62 -15.14 14.44
C ILE A 223 -1.29 -13.66 14.57
N TYR A 224 -0.05 -13.27 14.29
CA TYR A 224 0.43 -11.89 14.34
C TYR A 224 0.56 -11.25 12.96
N GLY A 225 0.57 -12.08 11.89
CA GLY A 225 0.68 -11.64 10.50
C GLY A 225 0.53 -12.80 9.53
N GLY A 226 0.70 -12.53 8.23
CA GLY A 226 0.54 -13.51 7.17
C GLY A 226 -0.78 -13.38 6.42
N THR A 227 -0.91 -14.12 5.30
CA THR A 227 -2.11 -14.18 4.47
C THR A 227 -2.71 -15.58 4.52
N PHE A 228 -4.02 -15.68 4.66
CA PHE A 228 -4.74 -16.94 4.86
C PHE A 228 -5.87 -17.07 3.84
N GLU A 229 -5.77 -18.09 2.96
CA GLU A 229 -6.75 -18.32 1.91
C GLU A 229 -7.11 -19.80 1.82
N SER A 230 -8.39 -20.13 2.03
CA SER A 230 -8.92 -21.45 1.68
C SER A 230 -9.56 -21.37 0.31
N LYS A 231 -8.99 -22.03 -0.68
CA LYS A 231 -9.48 -22.03 -2.07
C LYS A 231 -10.62 -23.01 -2.33
N SER A 232 -11.25 -23.49 -1.30
CA SER A 232 -12.40 -24.38 -1.44
C SER A 232 -13.59 -23.65 -2.07
N ALA A 233 -14.09 -24.16 -3.19
CA ALA A 233 -15.27 -23.64 -3.88
C ALA A 233 -16.60 -24.04 -3.22
N ASN A 234 -16.60 -24.40 -1.96
CA ASN A 234 -17.78 -24.93 -1.28
C ASN A 234 -18.61 -23.82 -0.64
N ASP A 235 -19.90 -23.77 -0.93
CA ASP A 235 -20.91 -22.85 -0.41
C ASP A 235 -21.31 -23.11 1.07
N ARG A 236 -20.68 -24.07 1.76
CA ARG A 236 -20.94 -24.42 3.16
C ARG A 236 -20.11 -23.69 4.20
N GLY A 237 -19.30 -22.76 3.81
CA GLY A 237 -18.44 -21.99 4.69
C GLY A 237 -16.97 -22.38 4.51
N TYR A 238 -16.17 -21.38 4.32
CA TYR A 238 -14.74 -21.52 4.18
C TYR A 238 -14.15 -21.44 5.58
N TRP A 239 -13.68 -22.57 6.10
CA TRP A 239 -13.06 -22.61 7.43
C TRP A 239 -11.57 -22.28 7.33
N VAL A 240 -11.27 -21.01 7.10
CA VAL A 240 -9.88 -20.54 7.16
C VAL A 240 -9.32 -20.74 8.55
N LEU A 241 -10.09 -20.39 9.58
CA LEU A 241 -9.79 -20.67 10.99
C LEU A 241 -10.88 -21.56 11.55
N ASN A 242 -10.51 -22.68 12.18
CA ASN A 242 -11.49 -23.56 12.79
C ASN A 242 -10.99 -24.16 14.12
N LEU A 243 -11.92 -24.33 15.03
CA LEU A 243 -11.74 -25.00 16.32
C LEU A 243 -12.60 -26.25 16.36
N LYS A 244 -12.06 -27.34 16.87
CA LYS A 244 -12.83 -28.57 17.08
C LYS A 244 -13.96 -28.36 18.07
N ASP A 245 -15.13 -28.93 17.75
CA ASP A 245 -16.28 -28.95 18.63
C ASP A 245 -15.94 -29.54 19.99
N GLY A 246 -16.30 -28.79 21.05
CA GLY A 246 -16.11 -29.22 22.43
C GLY A 246 -14.68 -29.20 22.94
N SER A 247 -13.71 -28.72 22.14
CA SER A 247 -12.33 -28.52 22.60
C SER A 247 -12.20 -27.24 23.45
N ASN A 248 -11.10 -27.14 24.20
CA ASN A 248 -10.67 -25.91 24.87
C ASN A 248 -9.64 -25.11 24.05
N ALA A 249 -9.41 -25.53 22.81
CA ALA A 249 -8.44 -24.86 21.94
C ALA A 249 -8.82 -23.40 21.69
N ALA A 250 -7.81 -22.59 21.37
CA ALA A 250 -7.98 -21.18 21.06
C ALA A 250 -7.17 -20.77 19.81
N ILE A 251 -7.75 -19.90 19.00
CA ILE A 251 -7.05 -19.17 17.94
C ILE A 251 -7.19 -17.70 18.28
N ASN A 252 -6.07 -16.99 18.39
CA ASN A 252 -6.01 -15.56 18.71
C ASN A 252 -5.42 -14.81 17.52
N VAL A 253 -6.19 -13.91 16.92
CA VAL A 253 -5.76 -13.12 15.77
C VAL A 253 -5.41 -11.72 16.24
N TYR A 254 -4.14 -11.37 16.14
CA TYR A 254 -3.57 -10.05 16.42
C TYR A 254 -3.36 -9.24 15.15
N GLY A 255 -3.14 -9.91 14.00
CA GLY A 255 -2.88 -9.30 12.70
C GLY A 255 -3.00 -10.31 11.56
N GLY A 256 -2.88 -9.85 10.31
CA GLY A 256 -2.90 -10.68 9.11
C GLY A 256 -4.09 -10.44 8.20
N THR A 257 -4.00 -10.98 6.99
CA THR A 257 -5.00 -10.83 5.92
C THR A 257 -5.75 -12.14 5.70
N PHE A 258 -7.07 -12.09 5.63
CA PHE A 258 -7.97 -13.24 5.50
C PHE A 258 -8.79 -13.11 4.23
N VAL A 259 -8.57 -14.02 3.28
CA VAL A 259 -9.24 -14.01 1.97
C VAL A 259 -10.53 -14.80 2.06
N ASN A 260 -11.64 -14.20 1.65
CA ASN A 260 -12.99 -14.78 1.69
C ASN A 260 -13.44 -15.25 3.09
N PHE A 261 -12.93 -14.62 4.14
CA PHE A 261 -13.20 -15.01 5.52
C PHE A 261 -13.14 -13.81 6.46
N ASP A 262 -14.19 -13.62 7.26
CA ASP A 262 -14.23 -12.60 8.32
C ASP A 262 -13.81 -13.22 9.66
N PRO A 263 -12.60 -12.95 10.19
CA PRO A 263 -12.12 -13.53 11.44
C PRO A 263 -12.85 -12.99 12.67
N SER A 264 -13.60 -11.90 12.55
CA SER A 264 -14.40 -11.32 13.66
C SER A 264 -15.82 -11.86 13.73
N ASN A 265 -16.33 -12.45 12.63
CA ASN A 265 -17.67 -12.99 12.54
C ASN A 265 -17.71 -14.26 11.66
N SER A 266 -16.91 -15.22 12.03
CA SER A 266 -16.73 -16.46 11.30
C SER A 266 -17.88 -17.46 11.49
N MET A 267 -17.97 -18.40 10.55
CA MET A 267 -18.74 -19.64 10.73
C MET A 267 -17.74 -20.77 10.94
N THR A 268 -17.69 -21.33 12.14
CA THR A 268 -16.81 -22.43 12.51
C THR A 268 -17.61 -23.60 13.06
N GLU A 269 -16.95 -24.76 13.16
CA GLU A 269 -17.53 -25.95 13.83
C GLU A 269 -17.85 -25.66 15.29
N ASN A 270 -16.94 -24.99 16.00
CA ASN A 270 -17.12 -24.53 17.38
C ASN A 270 -18.02 -23.28 17.43
N PRO A 271 -18.73 -23.01 18.53
CA PRO A 271 -19.55 -21.80 18.69
C PRO A 271 -18.77 -20.48 18.73
N VAL A 272 -17.44 -20.49 18.77
CA VAL A 272 -16.61 -19.28 18.68
C VAL A 272 -16.76 -18.66 17.30
N LYS A 273 -17.11 -17.39 17.26
CA LYS A 273 -17.30 -16.63 16.02
C LYS A 273 -16.26 -15.54 15.81
N ASN A 274 -15.73 -15.02 16.89
CA ASN A 274 -14.74 -13.95 16.86
C ASN A 274 -13.40 -14.47 17.35
N PHE A 275 -12.41 -14.48 16.48
CA PHE A 275 -11.03 -14.85 16.78
C PHE A 275 -10.13 -13.64 17.06
N VAL A 276 -10.61 -12.42 16.76
CA VAL A 276 -9.82 -11.20 16.86
C VAL A 276 -9.71 -10.76 18.31
N VAL A 277 -8.49 -10.49 18.76
CA VAL A 277 -8.25 -10.03 20.13
C VAL A 277 -8.71 -8.58 20.32
N ALA A 278 -9.00 -8.19 21.57
CA ALA A 278 -9.58 -6.88 21.89
C ALA A 278 -8.66 -5.67 21.54
N THR A 279 -7.36 -5.91 21.34
CA THR A 279 -6.37 -4.90 20.94
C THR A 279 -6.17 -4.80 19.43
N SER A 280 -7.05 -5.41 18.65
CA SER A 280 -6.97 -5.39 17.18
C SER A 280 -8.35 -5.11 16.58
N THR A 281 -8.35 -4.55 15.38
CA THR A 281 -9.57 -4.18 14.63
C THR A 281 -9.59 -4.93 13.30
N THR A 282 -10.75 -5.42 12.91
CA THR A 282 -10.96 -6.06 11.60
C THR A 282 -11.47 -5.01 10.61
N VAL A 283 -10.85 -4.94 9.45
CA VAL A 283 -11.24 -4.03 8.36
C VAL A 283 -11.48 -4.85 7.11
N LYS A 284 -12.62 -4.66 6.46
CA LYS A 284 -12.90 -5.25 5.16
C LYS A 284 -12.10 -4.50 4.09
N VAL A 285 -11.21 -5.19 3.39
CA VAL A 285 -10.29 -4.57 2.41
C VAL A 285 -10.74 -4.78 0.96
N SER A 286 -11.60 -5.79 0.70
CA SER A 286 -12.17 -6.04 -0.62
C SER A 286 -13.52 -6.76 -0.49
N GLU A 287 -14.44 -6.50 -1.41
CA GLU A 287 -15.68 -7.27 -1.57
C GLU A 287 -15.45 -8.64 -2.23
N ASP A 288 -14.32 -8.82 -2.88
CA ASP A 288 -13.94 -10.07 -3.51
C ASP A 288 -12.86 -10.83 -2.70
N PRO A 289 -12.82 -12.18 -2.79
CA PRO A 289 -13.78 -13.03 -3.48
C PRO A 289 -15.08 -13.20 -2.70
N GLN A 290 -16.17 -13.40 -3.45
CA GLN A 290 -17.48 -13.68 -2.86
C GLN A 290 -17.52 -15.10 -2.25
N PRO A 291 -18.35 -15.38 -1.19
CA PRO A 291 -19.41 -14.48 -0.67
C PRO A 291 -18.97 -13.52 0.44
N ASN A 292 -17.77 -13.65 1.02
CA ASN A 292 -17.44 -12.93 2.24
C ASN A 292 -16.57 -11.68 2.01
N GLY A 293 -15.80 -11.61 0.90
CA GLY A 293 -14.78 -10.59 0.69
C GLY A 293 -13.50 -10.85 1.49
N SER A 294 -12.56 -9.93 1.45
CA SER A 294 -11.29 -10.05 2.15
C SER A 294 -11.18 -9.07 3.31
N TYR A 295 -10.51 -9.49 4.37
CA TYR A 295 -10.38 -8.72 5.62
C TYR A 295 -8.92 -8.65 6.06
N GLU A 296 -8.53 -7.52 6.65
CA GLU A 296 -7.27 -7.37 7.35
C GLU A 296 -7.53 -7.10 8.83
N VAL A 297 -6.80 -7.78 9.69
CA VAL A 297 -6.77 -7.52 11.12
C VAL A 297 -5.57 -6.64 11.42
N VAL A 298 -5.85 -5.48 12.01
CA VAL A 298 -4.85 -4.45 12.29
C VAL A 298 -4.69 -4.29 13.80
N PRO A 299 -3.50 -4.45 14.36
CA PRO A 299 -3.25 -4.22 15.78
C PRO A 299 -3.38 -2.74 16.12
N GLU A 300 -3.60 -2.44 17.41
CA GLU A 300 -3.65 -1.07 17.92
C GLU A 300 -2.41 -0.27 17.50
N GLY A 301 -2.63 0.90 16.88
CA GLY A 301 -1.57 1.76 16.32
C GLY A 301 -1.00 1.31 14.97
N GLY A 302 -1.51 0.24 14.40
CA GLY A 302 -1.21 -0.18 13.03
C GLY A 302 -2.11 0.48 11.99
N VAL A 303 -1.78 0.27 10.71
CA VAL A 303 -2.59 0.69 9.55
C VAL A 303 -2.79 -0.49 8.60
N VAL A 304 -3.87 -0.43 7.82
CA VAL A 304 -4.15 -1.42 6.77
C VAL A 304 -3.05 -1.38 5.71
N SER A 305 -2.49 -2.53 5.38
CA SER A 305 -1.33 -2.63 4.48
C SER A 305 -1.69 -2.51 3.00
N VAL A 306 -2.93 -2.86 2.62
CA VAL A 306 -3.43 -2.82 1.24
C VAL A 306 -4.42 -1.66 1.06
N PRO A 307 -4.57 -1.09 -0.15
CA PRO A 307 -5.61 -0.11 -0.42
C PRO A 307 -7.02 -0.70 -0.24
N ILE A 308 -7.90 0.07 0.41
CA ILE A 308 -9.32 -0.28 0.49
C ILE A 308 -10.00 0.13 -0.81
N GLU A 309 -10.58 -0.83 -1.51
CA GLU A 309 -11.41 -0.56 -2.68
C GLU A 309 -12.79 -0.05 -2.25
N VAL A 310 -13.17 1.12 -2.76
CA VAL A 310 -14.48 1.74 -2.48
C VAL A 310 -15.25 1.99 -3.79
N ASN A 311 -16.54 1.71 -3.77
CA ASN A 311 -17.40 1.74 -4.95
C ASN A 311 -18.65 2.61 -4.79
N ASP A 312 -18.93 3.11 -3.60
CA ASP A 312 -20.10 3.93 -3.25
C ASP A 312 -19.78 4.96 -2.14
N ALA A 313 -20.75 5.82 -1.84
CA ALA A 313 -20.59 6.91 -0.88
C ALA A 313 -20.35 6.41 0.55
N GLU A 314 -21.05 5.35 0.95
CA GLU A 314 -20.98 4.79 2.30
C GLU A 314 -19.59 4.19 2.55
N SER A 315 -19.09 3.37 1.64
CA SER A 315 -17.76 2.74 1.76
C SER A 315 -16.64 3.78 1.74
N LEU A 316 -16.76 4.86 0.95
CA LEU A 316 -15.77 5.94 0.96
C LEU A 316 -15.78 6.71 2.29
N ILE A 317 -16.95 7.07 2.82
CA ILE A 317 -17.07 7.76 4.11
C ILE A 317 -16.54 6.90 5.25
N GLU A 318 -16.84 5.61 5.26
CA GLU A 318 -16.30 4.67 6.23
C GLU A 318 -14.78 4.61 6.16
N ALA A 319 -14.20 4.50 4.97
CA ALA A 319 -12.76 4.49 4.77
C ALA A 319 -12.09 5.82 5.20
N LEU A 320 -12.72 6.97 4.90
CA LEU A 320 -12.21 8.29 5.32
C LEU A 320 -12.20 8.45 6.84
N SER A 321 -13.26 8.01 7.51
CA SER A 321 -13.42 8.14 8.97
C SER A 321 -12.60 7.12 9.77
N ASN A 322 -12.20 6.00 9.15
CA ASN A 322 -11.49 4.93 9.83
C ASN A 322 -10.00 5.27 9.99
N PRO A 323 -9.48 5.43 11.23
CA PRO A 323 -8.09 5.87 11.45
C PRO A 323 -7.03 4.86 11.02
N VAL A 324 -7.36 3.58 10.91
CA VAL A 324 -6.41 2.54 10.47
C VAL A 324 -6.33 2.39 8.95
N VAL A 325 -7.24 3.01 8.20
CA VAL A 325 -7.23 3.03 6.73
C VAL A 325 -6.41 4.23 6.26
N ALA A 326 -5.24 3.98 5.69
CA ALA A 326 -4.39 5.02 5.11
C ALA A 326 -4.57 5.15 3.59
N ASN A 327 -4.80 4.04 2.89
CA ASN A 327 -4.86 3.97 1.43
C ASN A 327 -6.25 3.57 0.95
N ILE A 328 -6.81 4.35 0.02
CA ILE A 328 -8.15 4.17 -0.53
C ILE A 328 -8.05 4.15 -2.06
N GLU A 329 -8.66 3.16 -2.69
CA GLU A 329 -8.79 3.06 -4.14
C GLU A 329 -10.24 3.28 -4.55
N VAL A 330 -10.51 4.35 -5.30
CA VAL A 330 -11.86 4.66 -5.79
C VAL A 330 -12.02 4.04 -7.17
N ALA A 331 -12.73 2.91 -7.24
CA ALA A 331 -12.86 2.09 -8.45
C ALA A 331 -14.11 2.41 -9.28
N SER A 332 -15.12 3.05 -8.68
CA SER A 332 -16.36 3.45 -9.32
C SER A 332 -16.68 4.92 -9.05
N SER A 333 -17.47 5.55 -9.93
CA SER A 333 -17.90 6.93 -9.70
C SER A 333 -18.85 7.02 -8.51
N ILE A 334 -18.59 7.98 -7.63
CA ILE A 334 -19.27 8.16 -6.35
C ILE A 334 -19.92 9.54 -6.28
N ASP A 335 -21.18 9.59 -5.88
CA ASP A 335 -21.91 10.84 -5.64
C ASP A 335 -22.00 11.15 -4.13
N LEU A 336 -21.32 12.21 -3.71
CA LEU A 336 -21.30 12.73 -2.33
C LEU A 336 -22.07 14.05 -2.21
N SER A 337 -22.82 14.47 -3.23
CA SER A 337 -23.45 15.81 -3.29
C SER A 337 -24.42 16.09 -2.15
N GLU A 338 -25.07 15.06 -1.61
CA GLU A 338 -26.03 15.15 -0.51
C GLU A 338 -25.38 14.91 0.89
N LYS A 339 -24.08 14.62 0.93
CA LYS A 339 -23.37 14.36 2.19
C LYS A 339 -23.02 15.67 2.90
N SER A 340 -22.94 15.62 4.21
CA SER A 340 -22.55 16.78 5.02
C SER A 340 -21.02 17.00 4.96
N ALA A 341 -20.59 18.22 5.21
CA ALA A 341 -19.17 18.54 5.32
C ALA A 341 -18.48 17.80 6.49
N GLU A 342 -19.22 17.47 7.54
CA GLU A 342 -18.72 16.72 8.68
C GLU A 342 -18.41 15.26 8.30
N GLU A 343 -19.28 14.60 7.52
CA GLU A 343 -19.04 13.25 7.01
C GLU A 343 -17.81 13.16 6.08
N LEU A 344 -17.41 14.27 5.46
CA LEU A 344 -16.27 14.35 4.53
C LEU A 344 -15.01 14.94 5.17
N THR A 345 -14.99 15.08 6.51
CA THR A 345 -13.83 15.52 7.28
C THR A 345 -13.10 14.32 7.88
N PHE A 346 -11.80 14.24 7.67
CA PHE A 346 -10.98 13.15 8.17
C PHE A 346 -9.75 13.66 8.92
N GLU A 347 -9.48 13.00 10.05
CA GLU A 347 -8.47 13.39 11.04
C GLU A 347 -7.08 12.85 10.72
N GLU A 348 -7.00 11.74 9.98
CA GLU A 348 -5.73 11.08 9.66
C GLU A 348 -5.35 11.28 8.21
N TYR A 349 -4.05 11.23 7.92
CA TYR A 349 -3.55 11.32 6.55
C TYR A 349 -4.11 10.22 5.67
N LYS A 350 -4.61 10.57 4.48
CA LYS A 350 -5.18 9.64 3.51
C LYS A 350 -4.50 9.75 2.16
N THR A 351 -4.25 8.60 1.55
CA THR A 351 -3.93 8.50 0.12
C THR A 351 -5.16 7.96 -0.62
N ILE A 352 -5.67 8.72 -1.58
CA ILE A 352 -6.86 8.36 -2.36
C ILE A 352 -6.45 8.26 -3.83
N ASP A 353 -6.48 7.05 -4.38
CA ASP A 353 -6.24 6.80 -5.81
C ASP A 353 -7.57 6.75 -6.55
N ILE A 354 -7.78 7.69 -7.48
CA ILE A 354 -9.01 7.77 -8.26
C ILE A 354 -8.72 7.22 -9.66
N LYS A 355 -9.36 6.11 -10.01
CA LYS A 355 -9.10 5.42 -11.29
C LYS A 355 -9.49 6.28 -12.48
N GLU A 356 -8.86 6.03 -13.63
CA GLU A 356 -9.14 6.72 -14.89
C GLU A 356 -10.62 6.58 -15.29
N GLY A 357 -11.27 7.70 -15.60
CA GLY A 357 -12.70 7.75 -15.95
C GLY A 357 -13.66 7.72 -14.76
N VAL A 358 -13.15 7.62 -13.54
CA VAL A 358 -13.93 7.66 -12.30
C VAL A 358 -14.08 9.11 -11.82
N THR A 359 -15.26 9.45 -11.30
CA THR A 359 -15.56 10.78 -10.78
C THR A 359 -16.10 10.70 -9.35
N ILE A 360 -15.50 11.47 -8.45
CA ILE A 360 -16.09 11.79 -7.14
C ILE A 360 -16.84 13.11 -7.30
N ARG A 361 -18.16 13.05 -7.14
CA ARG A 361 -19.02 14.24 -7.23
C ARG A 361 -19.29 14.80 -5.84
N LEU A 362 -18.93 16.04 -5.62
CA LEU A 362 -19.23 16.80 -4.41
C LEU A 362 -20.45 17.74 -4.63
N GLY A 363 -21.07 18.17 -3.55
CA GLY A 363 -22.09 19.20 -3.56
C GLY A 363 -21.51 20.61 -3.57
N GLN A 364 -22.40 21.61 -3.63
CA GLN A 364 -22.03 23.02 -3.59
C GLN A 364 -21.66 23.50 -2.17
N THR A 365 -22.06 22.74 -1.14
CA THR A 365 -21.92 23.13 0.28
C THR A 365 -21.02 22.22 1.08
N ASN A 366 -20.44 21.19 0.46
CA ASN A 366 -19.52 20.26 1.10
C ASN A 366 -18.16 20.21 0.39
N CYS A 367 -17.17 19.64 1.04
CA CYS A 367 -15.81 19.47 0.51
C CYS A 367 -15.10 18.37 1.28
N LEU A 368 -14.07 17.77 0.68
CA LEU A 368 -13.14 16.92 1.40
C LEU A 368 -12.27 17.78 2.32
N THR A 369 -12.30 17.52 3.62
CA THR A 369 -11.50 18.27 4.59
C THR A 369 -10.46 17.36 5.23
N ALA A 370 -9.18 17.63 4.97
CA ALA A 370 -8.04 16.91 5.50
C ALA A 370 -7.41 17.69 6.67
N GLU A 371 -7.49 17.16 7.88
CA GLU A 371 -6.93 17.82 9.07
C GLU A 371 -5.40 17.62 9.16
N LYS A 372 -4.87 16.46 8.73
CA LYS A 372 -3.44 16.14 8.78
C LYS A 372 -2.77 15.94 7.42
N GLY A 373 -3.47 16.22 6.33
CA GLY A 373 -2.93 16.09 4.99
C GLY A 373 -3.63 15.02 4.14
N LEU A 374 -3.26 15.00 2.86
CA LEU A 374 -3.94 14.20 1.83
C LEU A 374 -3.02 13.99 0.63
N THR A 375 -3.01 12.77 0.10
CA THR A 375 -2.51 12.50 -1.26
C THR A 375 -3.69 12.10 -2.15
N LEU A 376 -3.87 12.81 -3.27
CA LEU A 376 -4.75 12.39 -4.36
C LEU A 376 -3.89 11.95 -5.54
N THR A 377 -4.11 10.74 -6.02
CA THR A 377 -3.40 10.16 -7.16
C THR A 377 -4.37 9.59 -8.19
N GLY A 378 -3.82 9.13 -9.30
CA GLY A 378 -4.58 8.51 -10.37
C GLY A 378 -4.91 9.50 -11.49
N LYS A 379 -5.93 9.17 -12.29
CA LYS A 379 -6.36 9.95 -13.45
C LYS A 379 -7.86 10.26 -13.43
N GLY A 380 -8.48 10.11 -12.27
CA GLY A 380 -9.88 10.41 -12.09
C GLY A 380 -10.18 11.90 -11.88
N THR A 381 -11.40 12.18 -11.54
CA THR A 381 -11.91 13.57 -11.42
C THR A 381 -12.61 13.76 -10.07
N ILE A 382 -12.42 14.94 -9.46
CA ILE A 382 -13.31 15.45 -8.41
C ILE A 382 -14.03 16.66 -8.97
N ASP A 383 -15.37 16.68 -8.88
CA ASP A 383 -16.23 17.66 -9.53
C ASP A 383 -17.38 18.08 -8.61
N ASN A 384 -17.65 19.38 -8.51
CA ASN A 384 -18.85 19.92 -7.86
C ASN A 384 -19.71 20.80 -8.79
N THR A 385 -19.60 20.62 -10.10
CA THR A 385 -20.39 21.38 -11.07
C THR A 385 -21.88 21.14 -10.85
N SER A 386 -22.66 22.24 -10.69
CA SER A 386 -24.10 22.20 -10.53
C SER A 386 -24.82 22.65 -11.81
N GLU A 387 -25.99 22.06 -12.09
CA GLU A 387 -26.90 22.55 -13.10
C GLU A 387 -27.69 23.79 -12.59
N ASP A 388 -27.90 23.87 -11.29
CA ASP A 388 -28.57 24.97 -10.63
C ASP A 388 -27.56 26.10 -10.32
N ASN A 389 -27.60 27.14 -11.08
CA ASN A 389 -26.80 28.37 -10.87
C ASN A 389 -27.39 29.28 -9.79
N SER A 390 -28.21 28.76 -8.86
CA SER A 390 -28.74 29.59 -7.79
C SER A 390 -27.57 30.20 -6.99
N ASP A 391 -27.66 31.51 -6.78
CA ASP A 391 -26.76 32.24 -5.91
C ASP A 391 -26.95 31.70 -4.47
N LEU A 392 -26.00 30.88 -4.01
CA LEU A 392 -26.05 30.30 -2.65
C LEU A 392 -25.81 31.36 -1.56
N GLY A 393 -25.61 32.62 -1.94
CA GLY A 393 -25.40 33.73 -1.00
C GLY A 393 -23.99 33.72 -0.36
N ASN A 394 -23.72 34.79 0.41
CA ASN A 394 -22.46 34.93 1.15
C ASN A 394 -22.35 33.88 2.25
N GLY A 395 -21.34 33.06 2.20
CA GLY A 395 -20.98 32.14 3.29
C GLY A 395 -21.05 30.64 2.99
N TYR A 396 -21.47 30.25 1.79
CA TYR A 396 -21.44 28.83 1.41
C TYR A 396 -20.10 28.45 0.77
N GLN A 397 -19.60 27.28 1.19
CA GLN A 397 -18.34 26.74 0.68
C GLN A 397 -18.56 26.09 -0.67
N LYS A 398 -17.84 26.55 -1.69
CA LYS A 398 -17.77 25.91 -3.00
C LYS A 398 -16.34 25.51 -3.29
N SER A 399 -15.72 24.80 -2.36
CA SER A 399 -14.39 24.24 -2.52
C SER A 399 -14.49 22.74 -2.74
N LEU A 400 -13.47 22.15 -3.36
CA LEU A 400 -13.39 20.68 -3.46
C LEU A 400 -12.59 20.10 -2.30
N ILE A 401 -11.49 20.79 -1.93
CA ILE A 401 -10.53 20.26 -0.94
C ILE A 401 -10.15 21.38 0.03
N HIS A 402 -10.25 21.09 1.30
CA HIS A 402 -9.68 21.88 2.39
C HIS A 402 -8.52 21.13 3.05
N VAL A 403 -7.34 21.73 3.06
CA VAL A 403 -6.14 21.20 3.72
C VAL A 403 -5.84 22.05 4.95
N LYS A 404 -6.09 21.53 6.14
CA LYS A 404 -5.94 22.27 7.40
C LYS A 404 -4.50 22.28 7.91
N GLY A 405 -3.72 21.27 7.55
CA GLY A 405 -2.30 21.13 7.88
C GLY A 405 -1.71 19.89 7.25
N GLY A 406 -0.41 19.67 7.48
CA GLY A 406 0.32 18.53 6.93
C GLY A 406 0.59 18.63 5.43
N GLU A 407 0.90 17.52 4.81
CA GLU A 407 1.26 17.44 3.39
C GLU A 407 0.02 17.23 2.51
N CYS A 408 -0.10 18.00 1.43
CA CYS A 408 -1.10 17.80 0.39
C CYS A 408 -0.39 17.52 -0.94
N ILE A 409 -0.56 16.31 -1.47
CA ILE A 409 -0.03 15.93 -2.78
C ILE A 409 -1.20 15.69 -3.74
N ILE A 410 -1.18 16.37 -4.88
CA ILE A 410 -2.13 16.15 -5.98
C ILE A 410 -1.32 15.73 -7.21
N ASP A 411 -1.51 14.50 -7.67
CA ASP A 411 -0.73 13.93 -8.78
C ASP A 411 -1.65 13.27 -9.83
N GLY A 412 -1.72 13.86 -11.01
CA GLY A 412 -2.41 13.30 -12.16
C GLY A 412 -3.92 13.50 -12.24
N VAL A 413 -4.57 13.91 -11.16
CA VAL A 413 -6.04 14.05 -11.09
C VAL A 413 -6.55 15.34 -11.73
N THR A 414 -7.84 15.32 -12.11
CA THR A 414 -8.57 16.50 -12.58
C THR A 414 -9.50 17.02 -11.46
N LEU A 415 -9.42 18.32 -11.16
CA LEU A 415 -10.30 18.98 -10.21
C LEU A 415 -11.15 20.03 -10.95
N VAL A 416 -12.47 19.95 -10.82
CA VAL A 416 -13.42 20.88 -11.45
C VAL A 416 -14.30 21.51 -10.39
N ASN A 417 -13.95 22.71 -9.98
CA ASN A 417 -14.69 23.49 -8.99
C ASN A 417 -15.62 24.48 -9.68
N ASP A 418 -16.84 24.09 -9.89
CA ASP A 418 -17.93 24.76 -10.61
C ASP A 418 -17.50 25.98 -11.45
N PRO A 419 -17.12 25.79 -12.72
CA PRO A 419 -16.57 26.85 -13.55
C PRO A 419 -17.61 27.94 -13.95
N LYS A 420 -18.87 27.71 -13.63
CA LYS A 420 -19.96 28.69 -13.85
C LYS A 420 -20.18 29.63 -12.66
N TYR A 421 -19.63 29.24 -11.49
CA TYR A 421 -19.79 30.02 -10.29
C TYR A 421 -18.85 31.24 -10.30
N HIS A 422 -19.39 32.41 -10.08
CA HIS A 422 -18.64 33.66 -9.96
C HIS A 422 -18.88 34.25 -8.57
N TRP A 423 -17.79 34.58 -7.89
CA TRP A 423 -17.82 35.10 -6.53
C TRP A 423 -18.60 36.45 -6.40
N HIS A 424 -19.38 36.56 -5.33
CA HIS A 424 -20.17 37.75 -5.00
C HIS A 424 -19.96 38.22 -3.56
N GLY A 425 -18.78 38.18 -2.97
CA GLY A 425 -18.63 38.61 -1.58
C GLY A 425 -17.21 38.62 -1.03
N SER A 426 -17.07 38.64 0.28
CA SER A 426 -15.81 38.81 1.00
C SER A 426 -15.17 37.51 1.51
N SER A 427 -15.67 36.33 1.17
CA SER A 427 -15.13 35.09 1.65
C SER A 427 -14.24 34.39 0.60
N TYR A 428 -13.05 33.97 1.00
CA TYR A 428 -12.07 33.27 0.16
C TYR A 428 -12.32 31.76 0.09
N ASN A 429 -13.53 31.30 0.38
CA ASN A 429 -13.85 29.90 0.56
C ASN A 429 -14.17 29.13 -0.74
N SER A 430 -14.10 29.80 -1.88
CA SER A 430 -14.38 29.22 -3.20
C SER A 430 -13.10 28.93 -3.95
N ALA A 431 -12.39 27.89 -3.53
CA ALA A 431 -11.19 27.43 -4.21
C ALA A 431 -11.27 25.93 -4.50
N ALA A 432 -10.76 25.49 -5.64
CA ALA A 432 -10.65 24.06 -5.84
C ALA A 432 -9.82 23.43 -4.71
N ILE A 433 -8.71 24.08 -4.34
CA ILE A 433 -7.89 23.70 -3.18
C ILE A 433 -7.70 24.92 -2.30
N ALA A 434 -8.20 24.85 -1.06
CA ALA A 434 -7.93 25.83 -0.01
C ALA A 434 -6.99 25.22 1.04
N TYR A 435 -5.90 25.91 1.37
CA TYR A 435 -4.93 25.43 2.35
C TYR A 435 -4.66 26.46 3.45
N TRP A 436 -4.32 25.97 4.64
CA TRP A 436 -4.06 26.77 5.83
C TRP A 436 -2.58 26.74 6.22
N ASN A 437 -2.21 27.60 7.03
CA ASN A 437 -0.94 28.13 7.54
C ASN A 437 0.35 27.33 7.33
N ASP A 438 0.40 26.06 7.65
CA ASP A 438 1.61 25.23 7.64
C ASP A 438 1.49 24.00 6.72
N ALA A 439 0.46 23.98 5.88
CA ALA A 439 0.31 22.91 4.92
C ALA A 439 1.34 23.02 3.79
N ASP A 440 2.05 21.91 3.54
CA ASP A 440 2.87 21.74 2.35
C ASP A 440 2.00 21.30 1.18
N VAL A 441 2.03 22.00 0.07
CA VAL A 441 1.17 21.70 -1.10
C VAL A 441 2.03 21.40 -2.32
N THR A 442 1.94 20.17 -2.81
CA THR A 442 2.58 19.73 -4.05
C THR A 442 1.53 19.33 -5.07
N ILE A 443 1.51 20.00 -6.23
CA ILE A 443 0.59 19.71 -7.34
C ILE A 443 1.42 19.40 -8.57
N LYS A 444 1.23 18.24 -9.16
CA LYS A 444 1.98 17.81 -10.35
C LYS A 444 1.08 17.04 -11.31
N ASN A 445 1.34 17.19 -12.61
CA ASN A 445 0.62 16.49 -13.68
C ASN A 445 -0.92 16.65 -13.61
N ALA A 446 -1.41 17.67 -12.92
CA ALA A 446 -2.82 17.85 -12.63
C ALA A 446 -3.48 18.88 -13.55
N ARG A 447 -4.81 18.78 -13.68
CA ARG A 447 -5.65 19.77 -14.36
C ARG A 447 -6.67 20.33 -13.38
N ILE A 448 -6.61 21.63 -13.07
CA ILE A 448 -7.48 22.26 -12.11
C ILE A 448 -8.23 23.42 -12.76
N ILE A 449 -9.55 23.35 -12.75
CA ILE A 449 -10.45 24.38 -13.30
C ILE A 449 -11.35 24.86 -12.16
N SER A 450 -11.51 26.16 -12.01
CA SER A 450 -12.35 26.73 -10.96
C SER A 450 -13.10 27.99 -11.45
N GLY A 451 -14.30 28.16 -10.96
CA GLY A 451 -15.06 29.41 -11.11
C GLY A 451 -14.40 30.60 -10.40
N GLU A 452 -13.48 30.30 -9.45
CA GLU A 452 -12.67 31.30 -8.75
C GLU A 452 -11.21 30.83 -8.62
N PHE A 453 -10.72 30.65 -7.40
CA PHE A 453 -9.35 30.21 -7.19
C PHE A 453 -9.18 28.72 -7.53
N THR A 454 -8.16 28.40 -8.26
CA THR A 454 -7.71 27.01 -8.39
C THR A 454 -6.98 26.55 -7.12
N VAL A 455 -6.09 27.41 -6.59
CA VAL A 455 -5.36 27.20 -5.33
C VAL A 455 -5.38 28.48 -4.52
N CYS A 456 -5.78 28.40 -3.27
CA CYS A 456 -5.87 29.58 -2.39
C CYS A 456 -5.32 29.29 -0.99
N GLY A 457 -4.27 30.02 -0.62
CA GLY A 457 -3.81 30.09 0.77
C GLY A 457 -4.74 30.94 1.62
N MET A 458 -5.14 30.45 2.78
CA MET A 458 -6.19 31.03 3.64
C MET A 458 -5.66 31.87 4.79
N GLY A 459 -4.35 32.12 4.89
CA GLY A 459 -3.75 32.91 5.96
C GLY A 459 -2.74 33.93 5.45
N ARG A 460 -2.83 35.19 5.94
CA ARG A 460 -1.82 36.21 5.69
C ARG A 460 -0.65 36.20 6.66
N ASP A 461 -0.89 35.69 7.87
CA ASP A 461 -0.03 35.98 9.00
C ASP A 461 1.10 34.96 9.21
N VAL A 462 0.96 33.74 8.72
CA VAL A 462 1.99 32.70 8.85
C VAL A 462 1.93 31.74 7.66
N ALA A 463 2.77 31.95 6.68
CA ALA A 463 2.92 31.02 5.56
C ALA A 463 4.21 30.22 5.77
N ASN A 464 4.15 29.17 6.54
CA ASN A 464 5.32 28.33 6.83
C ASN A 464 5.48 27.15 5.87
N GLY A 465 4.40 26.72 5.22
CA GLY A 465 4.40 25.60 4.30
C GLY A 465 5.17 25.87 3.00
N GLU A 466 5.62 24.81 2.35
CA GLU A 466 6.23 24.85 1.02
C GLU A 466 5.18 24.58 -0.06
N ILE A 467 5.20 25.35 -1.14
CA ILE A 467 4.29 25.20 -2.27
C ILE A 467 5.11 24.79 -3.50
N SER A 468 4.75 23.68 -4.11
CA SER A 468 5.40 23.15 -5.33
C SER A 468 4.35 22.83 -6.40
N LEU A 469 4.41 23.53 -7.53
CA LEU A 469 3.52 23.33 -8.67
C LEU A 469 4.37 22.92 -9.88
N VAL A 470 4.09 21.76 -10.47
CA VAL A 470 4.92 21.16 -11.53
C VAL A 470 4.04 20.63 -12.66
N ASP A 471 4.39 20.94 -13.93
CA ASP A 471 3.78 20.34 -15.14
C ASP A 471 2.24 20.28 -15.11
N SER A 472 1.60 21.31 -14.57
CA SER A 472 0.16 21.31 -14.30
C SER A 472 -0.55 22.46 -14.99
N TYR A 473 -1.85 22.26 -15.24
CA TYR A 473 -2.74 23.27 -15.85
C TYR A 473 -3.73 23.81 -14.83
N PHE A 474 -3.82 25.13 -14.76
CA PHE A 474 -4.72 25.85 -13.85
C PHE A 474 -5.54 26.89 -14.62
N GLU A 475 -6.86 26.86 -14.48
CA GLU A 475 -7.76 27.79 -15.14
C GLU A 475 -8.80 28.36 -14.18
N SER A 476 -8.81 29.68 -14.02
CA SER A 476 -9.93 30.40 -13.40
C SER A 476 -10.84 30.97 -14.47
N THR A 477 -12.12 30.63 -14.36
CA THR A 477 -13.16 31.17 -15.25
C THR A 477 -13.86 32.38 -14.64
N SER A 478 -13.40 32.88 -13.49
CA SER A 478 -14.01 34.01 -12.78
C SER A 478 -13.98 35.28 -13.59
N SER A 479 -15.16 35.80 -13.85
CA SER A 479 -15.37 37.10 -14.48
C SER A 479 -16.18 37.97 -13.54
N ASN A 480 -15.55 38.68 -12.61
CA ASN A 480 -16.28 39.58 -11.71
C ASN A 480 -16.78 40.83 -12.45
N LYS A 481 -18.02 40.78 -12.93
CA LYS A 481 -18.65 41.91 -13.66
C LYS A 481 -19.19 42.99 -12.76
N ASP A 482 -19.58 42.69 -11.54
CA ASP A 482 -20.58 43.47 -10.85
C ASP A 482 -20.07 44.28 -9.65
N ASN A 483 -18.89 44.07 -9.13
CA ASN A 483 -18.47 44.69 -7.88
C ASN A 483 -17.19 45.51 -7.90
N GLY A 484 -16.50 45.65 -9.03
CA GLY A 484 -15.30 46.50 -9.12
C GLY A 484 -14.16 46.04 -8.20
N VAL A 485 -14.20 44.79 -7.72
CA VAL A 485 -13.20 44.23 -6.85
C VAL A 485 -12.16 43.52 -7.70
N HIS A 486 -10.94 43.99 -7.66
CA HIS A 486 -9.80 43.56 -8.50
C HIS A 486 -9.08 42.31 -7.97
N TRP A 487 -9.78 41.36 -7.32
CA TRP A 487 -9.17 40.32 -6.53
C TRP A 487 -9.36 38.90 -7.08
N ALA A 488 -9.91 38.74 -8.26
CA ALA A 488 -10.12 37.41 -8.84
C ALA A 488 -8.85 36.91 -9.54
N TYR A 489 -8.00 36.27 -8.79
CA TYR A 489 -6.83 35.54 -9.31
C TYR A 489 -7.17 34.10 -9.61
N ALA A 490 -6.46 33.50 -10.56
CA ALA A 490 -6.50 32.05 -10.71
C ALA A 490 -5.88 31.36 -9.48
N MET A 491 -4.85 31.95 -8.89
CA MET A 491 -4.20 31.45 -7.67
C MET A 491 -3.85 32.59 -6.71
N ARG A 492 -3.91 32.26 -5.42
CA ARG A 492 -3.41 33.10 -4.35
C ARG A 492 -2.50 32.28 -3.44
N LEU A 493 -1.21 32.55 -3.50
CA LEU A 493 -0.19 31.72 -2.87
C LEU A 493 0.51 32.44 -1.73
N TYR A 494 0.57 31.75 -0.61
CA TYR A 494 1.39 32.04 0.57
C TYR A 494 2.28 30.85 0.86
N GLY A 495 3.50 31.07 1.31
CA GLY A 495 4.39 29.99 1.67
C GLY A 495 5.75 30.53 2.10
N SER A 496 6.50 29.73 2.85
CA SER A 496 7.90 30.02 3.17
C SER A 496 8.78 29.88 1.92
N LYS A 497 8.37 28.95 1.03
CA LYS A 497 9.04 28.66 -0.22
C LYS A 497 7.99 28.32 -1.28
N ILE A 498 8.10 28.91 -2.47
CA ILE A 498 7.21 28.64 -3.60
C ILE A 498 8.05 28.26 -4.82
N ARG A 499 7.75 27.13 -5.43
CA ARG A 499 8.35 26.64 -6.67
C ARG A 499 7.27 26.38 -7.70
N ILE A 500 7.39 27.00 -8.89
CA ILE A 500 6.46 26.81 -10.00
C ILE A 500 7.28 26.46 -11.24
N ASP A 501 7.17 25.22 -11.66
CA ASP A 501 7.95 24.67 -12.77
C ASP A 501 7.02 24.24 -13.90
N ASN A 502 7.22 24.82 -15.09
CA ASN A 502 6.55 24.43 -16.33
C ASN A 502 5.01 24.34 -16.26
N CYS A 503 4.36 25.18 -15.44
CA CYS A 503 2.91 25.21 -15.34
C CYS A 503 2.26 26.14 -16.38
N GLU A 504 0.99 25.84 -16.73
CA GLU A 504 0.15 26.75 -17.49
C GLU A 504 -0.95 27.32 -16.58
N VAL A 505 -0.97 28.63 -16.43
CA VAL A 505 -1.95 29.32 -15.59
C VAL A 505 -2.71 30.33 -16.42
N LYS A 506 -4.03 30.12 -16.52
CA LYS A 506 -4.97 30.98 -17.22
C LYS A 506 -5.91 31.64 -16.22
N GLY A 507 -5.95 32.97 -16.24
CA GLY A 507 -6.93 33.74 -15.49
C GLY A 507 -7.77 34.61 -16.43
N ILE A 508 -8.94 35.01 -16.00
CA ILE A 508 -9.73 36.05 -16.71
C ILE A 508 -9.35 37.44 -16.21
N GLN A 509 -9.34 37.64 -14.91
CA GLN A 509 -9.01 38.93 -14.31
C GLN A 509 -7.56 39.00 -13.83
N GLY A 510 -7.05 37.97 -13.19
CA GLY A 510 -5.68 37.85 -12.76
C GLY A 510 -5.20 36.40 -12.81
N GLY A 511 -3.90 36.23 -13.02
CA GLY A 511 -3.25 34.92 -12.98
C GLY A 511 -2.87 34.50 -11.56
N ILE A 512 -1.62 34.67 -11.18
CA ILE A 512 -1.09 34.29 -9.87
C ILE A 512 -0.89 35.51 -8.99
N SER A 513 -1.32 35.47 -7.73
CA SER A 513 -0.88 36.40 -6.68
C SER A 513 0.08 35.65 -5.73
N ILE A 514 1.28 36.20 -5.51
CA ILE A 514 2.26 35.70 -4.52
C ILE A 514 2.40 36.78 -3.44
N GLU A 515 2.12 36.39 -2.20
CA GLU A 515 2.07 37.29 -1.06
C GLU A 515 3.03 36.89 0.05
N GLY A 516 3.89 37.79 0.49
CA GLY A 516 4.76 37.62 1.67
C GLY A 516 5.94 36.67 1.53
N CYS A 517 5.94 35.76 0.58
CA CYS A 517 6.98 34.74 0.38
C CYS A 517 8.34 35.36 0.01
N GLN A 518 9.40 35.03 0.72
CA GLN A 518 10.75 35.54 0.48
C GLN A 518 11.59 34.68 -0.47
N ASP A 519 11.15 33.45 -0.76
CA ASP A 519 11.84 32.50 -1.63
C ASP A 519 10.86 31.87 -2.63
N ALA A 520 10.42 32.66 -3.61
CA ALA A 520 9.60 32.18 -4.71
C ALA A 520 10.39 32.13 -6.02
N VAL A 521 10.29 31.01 -6.75
CA VAL A 521 10.95 30.81 -8.05
C VAL A 521 9.94 30.30 -9.06
N ILE A 522 9.92 30.93 -10.23
CA ILE A 522 9.16 30.49 -11.40
C ILE A 522 10.13 30.12 -12.49
N ASN A 523 10.01 28.89 -13.02
CA ASN A 523 10.90 28.32 -14.01
C ASN A 523 10.10 27.67 -15.14
N GLY A 524 10.03 28.33 -16.29
CA GLY A 524 9.24 27.87 -17.44
C GLY A 524 7.72 28.12 -17.30
N GLY A 525 6.97 27.55 -18.23
CA GLY A 525 5.53 27.60 -18.24
C GLY A 525 4.91 28.81 -18.96
N LYS A 526 3.57 28.93 -18.88
CA LYS A 526 2.78 30.01 -19.49
C LYS A 526 1.82 30.60 -18.46
N TYR A 527 1.83 31.89 -18.33
CA TYR A 527 1.04 32.64 -17.35
C TYR A 527 0.34 33.77 -18.07
N TYR A 528 -1.00 33.71 -18.12
CA TYR A 528 -1.72 34.71 -18.93
C TYR A 528 -3.12 35.00 -18.45
N THR A 529 -3.62 36.18 -18.86
CA THR A 529 -5.01 36.56 -18.69
C THR A 529 -5.67 36.80 -20.04
N GLU A 530 -6.93 36.40 -20.15
CA GLU A 530 -7.74 36.59 -21.36
C GLU A 530 -8.94 37.48 -21.08
N ASN A 531 -9.23 38.39 -22.00
CA ASN A 531 -10.47 39.16 -21.95
C ASN A 531 -11.68 38.31 -22.31
N THR A 532 -12.67 38.31 -21.44
CA THR A 532 -14.01 37.83 -21.82
C THR A 532 -14.72 38.88 -22.65
N PRO A 533 -15.55 38.52 -23.65
CA PRO A 533 -16.32 39.51 -24.42
C PRO A 533 -17.14 40.43 -23.50
N GLY A 534 -16.88 41.73 -23.61
CA GLY A 534 -17.53 42.76 -22.81
C GLY A 534 -16.84 43.13 -21.48
N GLN A 535 -15.70 42.52 -21.16
CA GLN A 535 -14.86 42.85 -20.00
C GLN A 535 -13.52 43.48 -20.42
N LYS A 536 -13.01 44.40 -19.58
CA LYS A 536 -11.73 45.05 -19.79
C LYS A 536 -10.74 44.85 -18.65
N ASP A 537 -10.94 43.82 -17.85
CA ASP A 537 -10.33 43.69 -16.52
C ASP A 537 -9.31 42.53 -16.40
N ALA A 538 -8.67 42.17 -17.49
CA ALA A 538 -7.62 41.16 -17.55
C ALA A 538 -6.24 41.78 -17.35
N PHE A 539 -5.84 42.03 -16.10
CA PHE A 539 -4.79 42.97 -15.79
C PHE A 539 -3.38 42.40 -15.69
N TYR A 540 -3.16 41.25 -15.04
CA TYR A 540 -1.81 40.73 -14.81
C TYR A 540 -1.79 39.20 -14.74
N ALA A 541 -0.75 38.63 -15.29
CA ALA A 541 -0.48 37.18 -15.17
C ALA A 541 0.14 36.86 -13.83
N LEU A 542 0.98 37.75 -13.27
CA LEU A 542 1.64 37.59 -11.99
C LEU A 542 1.59 38.92 -11.21
N TYR A 543 1.04 38.85 -10.00
CA TYR A 543 1.00 39.93 -9.03
C TYR A 543 1.80 39.57 -7.77
N ILE A 544 2.69 40.48 -7.34
CA ILE A 544 3.63 40.24 -6.25
C ILE A 544 3.43 41.34 -5.20
N THR A 545 3.04 40.95 -4.01
CA THR A 545 2.65 41.89 -2.96
C THR A 545 3.11 41.48 -1.57
N ASN A 546 2.83 42.28 -0.57
CA ASN A 546 3.17 42.06 0.83
C ASN A 546 4.67 41.71 1.05
N GLY A 547 5.55 42.46 0.35
CA GLY A 547 7.00 42.27 0.46
C GLY A 547 7.54 40.97 -0.13
N ALA A 548 6.73 40.21 -0.86
CA ALA A 548 7.20 38.94 -1.47
C ALA A 548 8.37 39.17 -2.43
N ARG A 549 9.24 38.20 -2.55
CA ARG A 549 10.40 38.19 -3.45
C ARG A 549 10.29 37.04 -4.42
N VAL A 550 10.16 37.34 -5.70
CA VAL A 550 9.99 36.34 -6.77
C VAL A 550 11.14 36.39 -7.75
N THR A 551 11.79 35.27 -7.99
CA THR A 551 12.78 35.09 -9.04
C THR A 551 12.11 34.42 -10.25
N ILE A 552 12.20 35.06 -11.41
CA ILE A 552 11.75 34.50 -12.69
C ILE A 552 13.00 34.00 -13.43
N MET A 553 13.09 32.68 -13.59
CA MET A 553 14.18 32.01 -14.30
C MET A 553 13.84 31.83 -15.79
N ASP A 554 12.56 31.55 -16.09
CA ASP A 554 12.02 31.39 -17.43
C ASP A 554 10.47 31.45 -17.35
N GLY A 555 9.80 31.45 -18.51
CA GLY A 555 8.35 31.43 -18.66
C GLY A 555 7.83 32.50 -19.60
N ALA A 556 6.58 32.35 -20.04
CA ALA A 556 5.89 33.34 -20.89
C ALA A 556 4.76 34.03 -20.11
N PHE A 557 4.84 35.35 -19.97
CA PHE A 557 3.90 36.16 -19.19
C PHE A 557 3.16 37.14 -20.10
N SER A 558 1.84 37.04 -20.18
CA SER A 558 1.02 37.93 -20.97
C SER A 558 -0.26 38.39 -20.25
N ALA A 559 -0.63 39.62 -20.42
CA ALA A 559 -1.88 40.16 -19.94
C ALA A 559 -2.65 40.85 -21.07
N ALA A 560 -3.97 40.67 -21.10
CA ALA A 560 -4.79 41.23 -22.13
C ALA A 560 -4.97 42.75 -21.97
N ASN A 561 -4.92 43.28 -20.74
CA ASN A 561 -5.03 44.71 -20.45
C ASN A 561 -3.94 45.23 -19.52
N ASP A 562 -3.66 46.50 -19.58
CA ASP A 562 -2.77 47.18 -18.64
C ASP A 562 -3.59 47.80 -17.49
N TRP A 563 -3.36 47.37 -16.27
CA TRP A 563 -4.06 47.83 -15.08
C TRP A 563 -3.91 49.33 -14.83
N SER A 564 -2.77 49.90 -15.15
CA SER A 564 -2.47 51.30 -14.80
C SER A 564 -2.77 52.30 -15.92
N GLY A 565 -3.12 51.84 -17.11
CA GLY A 565 -3.15 52.69 -18.31
C GLY A 565 -1.76 53.16 -18.73
N LEU A 566 -0.71 52.68 -18.09
CA LEU A 566 0.67 53.00 -18.38
C LEU A 566 1.22 51.90 -19.32
N GLN A 567 1.12 52.16 -20.62
CA GLN A 567 1.75 51.26 -21.61
C GLN A 567 3.27 51.48 -21.62
N ILE A 568 3.97 50.76 -20.75
CA ILE A 568 5.44 50.78 -20.73
C ILE A 568 5.96 49.66 -21.62
N GLY A 569 6.04 49.95 -22.92
CA GLY A 569 6.57 48.99 -23.89
C GLY A 569 5.65 47.81 -24.22
N GLY A 570 4.36 47.90 -23.87
CA GLY A 570 3.34 46.88 -24.04
C GLY A 570 2.50 46.68 -22.77
N THR A 571 1.66 45.67 -22.77
CA THR A 571 0.77 45.37 -21.65
C THR A 571 1.57 44.60 -20.57
N SER A 572 1.85 45.23 -19.43
CA SER A 572 2.66 44.63 -18.37
C SER A 572 1.95 43.49 -17.69
N ALA A 573 2.46 42.27 -17.85
CA ALA A 573 1.91 41.05 -17.28
C ALA A 573 2.44 40.73 -15.88
N VAL A 574 3.60 41.28 -15.49
CA VAL A 574 4.22 41.08 -14.19
C VAL A 574 4.26 42.39 -13.44
N VAL A 575 3.56 42.45 -12.33
CA VAL A 575 3.35 43.67 -11.55
C VAL A 575 3.64 43.42 -10.08
N SER A 576 4.47 44.25 -9.47
CA SER A 576 4.52 44.32 -8.02
C SER A 576 3.76 45.53 -7.52
N GLY A 577 3.04 45.38 -6.45
CA GLY A 577 2.26 46.49 -5.93
C GLY A 577 1.76 46.23 -4.53
N ASP A 578 1.06 47.24 -4.06
CA ASP A 578 0.34 47.18 -2.83
C ASP A 578 -1.05 47.79 -3.08
N ASN A 579 -2.06 47.05 -2.69
CA ASN A 579 -3.43 47.56 -2.68
C ASN A 579 -3.84 48.08 -1.29
N ASP A 580 -2.98 47.88 -0.29
CA ASP A 580 -3.16 48.31 1.07
C ASP A 580 -1.97 49.22 1.45
N ALA A 581 -2.23 50.47 1.82
CA ALA A 581 -1.19 51.45 2.05
C ALA A 581 -0.15 51.07 3.12
N ASP A 582 -0.45 50.02 3.88
CA ASP A 582 0.39 49.52 4.97
C ASP A 582 1.29 48.34 4.60
N LEU A 583 1.20 47.77 3.38
CA LEU A 583 1.99 46.62 2.97
C LEU A 583 3.10 47.03 1.98
N PRO A 584 4.36 46.53 2.16
CA PRO A 584 5.42 46.87 1.23
C PRO A 584 5.21 46.22 -0.12
N ALA A 585 5.54 46.93 -1.20
CA ALA A 585 5.56 46.37 -2.52
C ALA A 585 6.52 45.17 -2.60
N GLY A 586 6.14 44.14 -3.38
CA GLY A 586 7.00 42.98 -3.64
C GLY A 586 8.20 43.32 -4.52
N ASN A 587 9.13 42.41 -4.64
CA ASN A 587 10.33 42.56 -5.46
C ASN A 587 10.41 41.44 -6.52
N VAL A 588 10.87 41.78 -7.72
CA VAL A 588 11.02 40.88 -8.87
C VAL A 588 12.49 40.79 -9.25
N ILE A 589 12.99 39.58 -9.37
CA ILE A 589 14.36 39.25 -9.81
C ILE A 589 14.25 38.55 -11.16
N LEU A 590 14.72 39.20 -12.23
CA LEU A 590 14.60 38.71 -13.61
C LEU A 590 15.91 38.09 -14.07
N ARG A 591 15.87 36.80 -14.40
CA ARG A 591 16.96 36.01 -14.96
C ARG A 591 16.61 35.35 -16.28
N GLY A 592 15.36 35.45 -16.73
CA GLY A 592 14.85 34.90 -17.95
C GLY A 592 13.38 35.25 -18.15
N GLY A 593 12.76 34.65 -19.16
CA GLY A 593 11.34 34.76 -19.47
C GLY A 593 11.00 35.75 -20.59
N LYS A 594 9.79 35.59 -21.12
CA LYS A 594 9.20 36.41 -22.20
C LYS A 594 7.94 37.13 -21.68
N PHE A 595 7.75 38.37 -22.11
CA PHE A 595 6.74 39.26 -21.51
C PHE A 595 5.99 40.05 -22.57
N SER A 596 4.68 40.21 -22.39
CA SER A 596 3.88 41.13 -23.24
C SER A 596 4.20 42.61 -22.99
N GLY A 597 4.71 42.96 -21.83
CA GLY A 597 5.28 44.24 -21.45
C GLY A 597 6.26 44.08 -20.30
N LYS A 598 7.18 45.00 -20.10
CA LYS A 598 8.19 44.92 -19.05
C LYS A 598 7.57 44.85 -17.66
N ALA A 599 8.16 44.08 -16.76
CA ALA A 599 7.78 44.01 -15.35
C ALA A 599 7.98 45.38 -14.67
N TYR A 600 7.03 45.80 -13.86
CA TYR A 600 7.10 47.10 -13.18
C TYR A 600 6.53 47.11 -11.75
N ASN A 601 6.98 48.08 -10.97
CA ASN A 601 6.46 48.35 -9.65
C ASN A 601 5.29 49.33 -9.77
N HIS A 602 4.09 48.91 -9.36
CA HIS A 602 2.88 49.73 -9.48
C HIS A 602 2.92 50.99 -8.60
N VAL A 603 3.57 50.93 -7.44
CA VAL A 603 3.65 52.05 -6.50
C VAL A 603 4.63 53.11 -7.00
N THR A 604 5.85 52.73 -7.33
CA THR A 604 6.92 53.62 -7.75
C THR A 604 6.87 53.98 -9.23
N LYS A 605 6.12 53.22 -10.02
CA LYS A 605 6.08 53.30 -11.49
C LYS A 605 7.41 52.99 -12.18
N ALA A 606 8.34 52.34 -11.45
CA ALA A 606 9.64 51.94 -11.98
C ALA A 606 9.57 50.59 -12.67
N ILE A 607 10.31 50.46 -13.76
CA ILE A 607 10.56 49.15 -14.43
C ILE A 607 11.56 48.36 -13.60
N TYR A 608 11.34 47.05 -13.50
CA TYR A 608 12.35 46.13 -12.97
C TYR A 608 13.37 45.87 -14.07
N GLU A 609 14.63 46.17 -13.79
CA GLU A 609 15.74 45.79 -14.68
C GLU A 609 16.19 44.36 -14.36
N PRO A 610 16.59 43.57 -15.36
CA PRO A 610 17.19 42.27 -15.13
C PRO A 610 18.43 42.36 -14.23
N VAL A 611 18.77 41.26 -13.57
CA VAL A 611 19.98 41.19 -12.75
C VAL A 611 21.25 41.32 -13.60
N GLU A 612 22.38 41.63 -12.95
CA GLU A 612 23.69 41.70 -13.61
C GLU A 612 23.94 40.49 -14.50
N SER A 613 24.49 40.70 -15.69
CA SER A 613 24.67 39.73 -16.78
C SER A 613 23.41 39.35 -17.56
N TYR A 614 22.29 40.04 -17.34
CA TYR A 614 21.05 39.90 -18.13
C TYR A 614 20.54 41.27 -18.58
N LYS A 615 19.81 41.27 -19.70
CA LYS A 615 19.21 42.50 -20.26
C LYS A 615 17.85 42.25 -20.88
N TRP A 616 17.07 43.33 -21.00
CA TRP A 616 15.86 43.36 -21.83
C TRP A 616 16.22 43.36 -23.32
N GLN A 617 15.65 42.40 -24.08
CA GLN A 617 15.69 42.35 -25.53
C GLN A 617 14.28 42.42 -26.09
N ALA A 618 14.09 43.24 -27.12
CA ALA A 618 12.80 43.31 -27.83
C ALA A 618 12.61 42.04 -28.69
N ILE A 619 11.37 41.56 -28.74
CA ILE A 619 10.95 40.46 -29.61
C ILE A 619 10.15 41.06 -30.75
N GLU A 620 10.45 40.70 -31.97
CA GLU A 620 9.71 41.09 -33.19
C GLU A 620 8.78 39.93 -33.57
N ASP A 621 7.51 40.27 -33.90
CA ASP A 621 6.52 39.34 -34.47
C ASP A 621 6.23 38.05 -33.70
N ASP A 622 6.16 38.09 -32.37
CA ASP A 622 5.74 36.92 -31.57
C ASP A 622 4.20 36.72 -31.70
N PRO A 623 3.73 35.53 -32.11
CA PRO A 623 2.30 35.25 -32.31
C PRO A 623 1.50 35.24 -31.01
N ALA A 624 2.14 35.07 -29.84
CA ALA A 624 1.50 35.15 -28.52
C ALA A 624 1.44 36.62 -27.98
N GLY A 625 1.92 37.59 -28.77
CA GLY A 625 1.92 38.99 -28.38
C GLY A 625 2.99 39.39 -27.37
N LEU A 626 4.00 38.57 -27.19
CA LEU A 626 5.16 38.84 -26.33
C LEU A 626 6.08 39.83 -27.03
N LYS A 627 6.52 40.85 -26.31
CA LYS A 627 7.31 41.98 -26.85
C LYS A 627 8.72 42.09 -26.28
N TRP A 628 8.95 41.45 -25.16
CA TRP A 628 10.22 41.52 -24.44
C TRP A 628 10.67 40.17 -23.94
N GLU A 629 11.97 39.93 -23.99
CA GLU A 629 12.64 38.77 -23.43
C GLU A 629 13.81 39.23 -22.55
N VAL A 630 14.04 38.51 -21.47
CA VAL A 630 15.22 38.65 -20.63
C VAL A 630 16.25 37.63 -21.08
N VAL A 631 17.37 38.10 -21.58
CA VAL A 631 18.45 37.26 -22.12
C VAL A 631 19.77 37.55 -21.42
N ALA A 632 20.67 36.59 -21.40
CA ALA A 632 22.04 36.80 -20.94
C ALA A 632 22.75 37.84 -21.84
N GLU A 633 23.66 38.64 -21.25
CA GLU A 633 24.45 39.63 -21.99
C GLU A 633 25.48 39.00 -22.90
#